data_ba7552117463b0217228089f53098459
#
_entry.id   ba7552117463b0217228089f53098459
#
_cell.length_a   1.000
_cell.length_b   1.000
_cell.length_c   1.000
_cell.angle_alpha   90.00
_cell.angle_beta   90.00
_cell.angle_gamma   90.00
#
_symmetry.space_group_name_H-M   'P 1'
#
loop_
_entity.id
_entity.type
_entity.pdbx_description
1 polymer ?
#
loop_
_entity_poly.entity_id
_entity_poly.type
_entity_poly.pdbx_seq_one_letter_code
_entity_poly.pdbx_strand_id
1 'polypeptide(L)'
;MPLCVTPARALELSGTVPVNITSDTAAVAKNMAFTEATRQIVTDSLRQYVDYPILIELVNNTSGNDLSNLISETSIDGEQTSDTSYSANITMTLNVPATREWLVQNNVPNWLPDETKQDVFSVIVSMSDKLNNWAELNAIARNEKIDINTKFMYGNKVHFEVPVALRGNFTIALNENGWRFSDKDGILRIWK
;
A
#
# COMPACT_ATOMS: atom_id res chain seq x y z
N MET A 1 17.11 -16.88 -21.06
CA MET A 1 17.36 -16.37 -19.70
C MET A 1 16.01 -16.12 -19.06
N PRO A 2 15.65 -16.76 -17.98
CA PRO A 2 14.39 -16.48 -17.30
C PRO A 2 14.50 -15.11 -16.61
N LEU A 3 13.61 -14.21 -16.94
CA LEU A 3 13.41 -12.95 -16.23
C LEU A 3 12.82 -13.31 -14.85
N CYS A 4 13.61 -13.14 -13.81
CA CYS A 4 13.12 -13.14 -12.43
C CYS A 4 12.19 -11.93 -12.28
N VAL A 5 10.90 -12.18 -12.34
CA VAL A 5 9.89 -11.23 -11.87
C VAL A 5 9.97 -11.30 -10.34
N THR A 6 10.65 -10.34 -9.72
CA THR A 6 10.55 -10.13 -8.26
C THR A 6 9.12 -9.67 -7.99
N PRO A 7 8.34 -10.39 -7.16
CA PRO A 7 7.03 -9.91 -6.74
C PRO A 7 7.21 -8.54 -6.05
N ALA A 8 6.35 -7.59 -6.36
CA ALA A 8 6.26 -6.35 -5.61
C ALA A 8 6.10 -6.72 -4.13
N ARG A 9 7.07 -6.34 -3.31
CA ARG A 9 7.04 -6.63 -1.88
C ARG A 9 6.02 -5.66 -1.28
N ALA A 10 4.96 -6.22 -0.69
CA ALA A 10 4.00 -5.42 0.07
C ALA A 10 4.77 -4.57 1.10
N LEU A 11 4.34 -3.33 1.30
CA LEU A 11 4.94 -2.46 2.29
C LEU A 11 4.69 -3.05 3.68
N GLU A 12 5.74 -3.47 4.35
CA GLU A 12 5.68 -3.98 5.71
C GLU A 12 6.23 -2.91 6.67
N LEU A 13 5.36 -2.34 7.47
CA LEU A 13 5.71 -1.40 8.51
C LEU A 13 5.79 -2.16 9.82
N SER A 14 6.98 -2.58 10.22
CA SER A 14 7.21 -3.30 11.47
C SER A 14 8.37 -2.69 12.26
N GLY A 15 8.34 -2.88 13.57
CA GLY A 15 9.40 -2.44 14.47
C GLY A 15 9.50 -3.32 15.70
N THR A 16 10.68 -3.35 16.30
CA THR A 16 10.95 -4.06 17.56
C THR A 16 11.51 -3.08 18.59
N VAL A 17 10.92 -3.06 19.76
CA VAL A 17 11.32 -2.18 20.85
C VAL A 17 11.56 -3.00 22.12
N PRO A 18 12.73 -2.88 22.77
CA PRO A 18 12.95 -3.43 24.09
C PRO A 18 12.23 -2.55 25.13
N VAL A 19 11.45 -3.17 25.99
CA VAL A 19 10.75 -2.49 27.09
C VAL A 19 11.21 -3.03 28.43
N ASN A 20 11.28 -2.13 29.42
CA ASN A 20 11.54 -2.49 30.82
C ASN A 20 10.83 -1.47 31.72
N ILE A 21 9.67 -1.86 32.22
CA ILE A 21 8.78 -0.99 32.99
C ILE A 21 8.56 -1.55 34.38
N THR A 22 8.60 -0.67 35.37
CA THR A 22 8.25 -0.95 36.76
C THR A 22 7.03 -0.14 37.17
N SER A 23 6.07 -0.76 37.85
CA SER A 23 4.84 -0.14 38.31
C SER A 23 4.36 -0.80 39.62
N ASP A 24 3.18 -0.46 40.10
CA ASP A 24 2.60 -1.03 41.33
C ASP A 24 2.37 -2.55 41.24
N THR A 25 2.08 -3.04 40.04
CA THR A 25 1.90 -4.47 39.78
C THR A 25 2.47 -4.83 38.38
N ALA A 26 2.84 -6.10 38.23
CA ALA A 26 3.30 -6.61 36.92
C ALA A 26 2.27 -6.41 35.82
N ALA A 27 0.97 -6.52 36.09
CA ALA A 27 -0.09 -6.32 35.10
C ALA A 27 -0.15 -4.86 34.62
N VAL A 28 0.00 -3.89 35.52
CA VAL A 28 0.06 -2.47 35.14
C VAL A 28 1.34 -2.18 34.38
N ALA A 29 2.49 -2.70 34.84
CA ALA A 29 3.77 -2.57 34.15
C ALA A 29 3.71 -3.12 32.70
N LYS A 30 3.09 -4.28 32.53
CA LYS A 30 2.87 -4.89 31.20
C LYS A 30 2.02 -3.98 30.29
N ASN A 31 0.88 -3.48 30.77
CA ASN A 31 0.02 -2.60 29.99
C ASN A 31 0.73 -1.30 29.59
N MET A 32 1.51 -0.72 30.51
CA MET A 32 2.32 0.46 30.22
C MET A 32 3.39 0.16 29.15
N ALA A 33 4.06 -1.00 29.26
CA ALA A 33 5.06 -1.44 28.31
C ALA A 33 4.49 -1.58 26.90
N PHE A 34 3.31 -2.17 26.75
CA PHE A 34 2.65 -2.29 25.45
C PHE A 34 2.24 -0.92 24.89
N THR A 35 1.71 -0.03 25.73
CA THR A 35 1.34 1.32 25.29
C THR A 35 2.57 2.10 24.80
N GLU A 36 3.66 2.03 25.53
CA GLU A 36 4.91 2.69 25.17
C GLU A 36 5.52 2.11 23.91
N ALA A 37 5.60 0.76 23.80
CA ALA A 37 6.06 0.08 22.60
C ALA A 37 5.23 0.45 21.36
N THR A 38 3.90 0.49 21.49
CA THR A 38 3.01 0.88 20.40
C THR A 38 3.31 2.29 19.92
N ARG A 39 3.43 3.27 20.85
CA ARG A 39 3.76 4.65 20.49
C ARG A 39 5.09 4.77 19.79
N GLN A 40 6.10 4.11 20.29
CA GLN A 40 7.44 4.15 19.72
C GLN A 40 7.48 3.48 18.35
N ILE A 41 6.89 2.28 18.18
CA ILE A 41 6.88 1.55 16.91
C ILE A 41 6.09 2.31 15.85
N VAL A 42 4.93 2.88 16.18
CA VAL A 42 4.16 3.72 15.25
C VAL A 42 4.99 4.92 14.80
N THR A 43 5.64 5.61 15.74
CA THR A 43 6.48 6.77 15.44
C THR A 43 7.66 6.39 14.55
N ASP A 44 8.41 5.35 14.90
CA ASP A 44 9.61 4.95 14.17
C ASP A 44 9.28 4.41 12.77
N SER A 45 8.20 3.62 12.64
CA SER A 45 7.77 3.05 11.36
C SER A 45 7.25 4.11 10.39
N LEU A 46 6.62 5.18 10.88
CA LEU A 46 6.06 6.24 10.05
C LEU A 46 6.99 7.42 9.82
N ARG A 47 8.11 7.50 10.51
CA ARG A 47 9.07 8.61 10.46
C ARG A 47 9.52 9.01 9.06
N GLN A 48 9.63 8.05 8.15
CA GLN A 48 10.05 8.31 6.76
C GLN A 48 8.88 8.69 5.83
N TYR A 49 7.64 8.57 6.29
CA TYR A 49 6.43 8.79 5.48
C TYR A 49 5.60 9.98 5.95
N VAL A 50 5.94 10.58 7.08
CA VAL A 50 5.22 11.71 7.69
C VAL A 50 6.22 12.71 8.25
N ASP A 51 5.86 13.99 8.24
CA ASP A 51 6.67 15.03 8.90
C ASP A 51 6.78 14.72 10.42
N TYR A 52 8.00 14.61 10.90
CA TYR A 52 8.29 14.08 12.24
C TYR A 52 7.68 14.89 13.39
N PRO A 53 7.74 16.24 13.42
CA PRO A 53 7.06 17.05 14.43
C PRO A 53 5.55 16.81 14.47
N ILE A 54 4.90 16.75 13.32
CA ILE A 54 3.46 16.51 13.21
C ILE A 54 3.12 15.09 13.70
N LEU A 55 3.93 14.11 13.33
CA LEU A 55 3.75 12.72 13.75
C LEU A 55 3.82 12.55 15.26
N ILE A 56 4.82 13.15 15.92
CA ILE A 56 4.96 13.08 17.39
C ILE A 56 3.75 13.70 18.07
N GLU A 57 3.31 14.86 17.63
CA GLU A 57 2.15 15.53 18.20
C GLU A 57 0.89 14.66 18.04
N LEU A 58 0.67 14.10 16.86
CA LEU A 58 -0.44 13.21 16.58
C LEU A 58 -0.43 11.97 17.48
N VAL A 59 0.70 11.26 17.56
CA VAL A 59 0.85 10.04 18.37
C VAL A 59 0.63 10.34 19.84
N ASN A 60 1.12 11.48 20.35
CA ASN A 60 0.93 11.86 21.75
C ASN A 60 -0.52 12.20 22.08
N ASN A 61 -1.26 12.80 21.14
CA ASN A 61 -2.65 13.17 21.30
C ASN A 61 -3.64 12.01 21.05
N THR A 62 -3.16 10.90 20.46
CA THR A 62 -3.99 9.72 20.17
C THR A 62 -4.05 8.79 21.37
N SER A 63 -5.25 8.26 21.66
CA SER A 63 -5.43 7.29 22.75
C SER A 63 -4.66 6.00 22.49
N GLY A 64 -4.23 5.30 23.56
CA GLY A 64 -3.55 4.01 23.42
C GLY A 64 -4.40 2.95 22.70
N ASN A 65 -5.72 2.98 22.88
CA ASN A 65 -6.64 2.06 22.20
C ASN A 65 -6.69 2.32 20.71
N ASP A 66 -6.74 3.60 20.28
CA ASP A 66 -6.77 3.94 18.86
C ASP A 66 -5.45 3.58 18.17
N LEU A 67 -4.32 3.78 18.86
CA LEU A 67 -3.02 3.33 18.35
C LEU A 67 -2.94 1.80 18.24
N SER A 68 -3.52 1.08 19.20
CA SER A 68 -3.56 -0.39 19.15
C SER A 68 -4.37 -0.92 17.97
N ASN A 69 -5.39 -0.20 17.51
CA ASN A 69 -6.15 -0.55 16.31
C ASN A 69 -5.33 -0.46 15.00
N LEU A 70 -4.19 0.23 15.04
CA LEU A 70 -3.27 0.30 13.92
C LEU A 70 -2.35 -0.93 13.82
N ILE A 71 -2.33 -1.79 14.84
CA ILE A 71 -1.46 -2.97 14.89
C ILE A 71 -2.20 -4.17 14.30
N SER A 72 -1.57 -4.84 13.34
CA SER A 72 -2.08 -6.09 12.75
C SER A 72 -1.54 -7.34 13.43
N GLU A 73 -0.30 -7.27 13.91
CA GLU A 73 0.38 -8.41 14.53
C GLU A 73 1.30 -7.93 15.65
N THR A 74 1.39 -8.75 16.72
CA THR A 74 2.31 -8.50 17.84
C THR A 74 3.03 -9.79 18.20
N SER A 75 4.35 -9.73 18.33
CA SER A 75 5.20 -10.81 18.81
C SER A 75 6.01 -10.33 20.02
N ILE A 76 6.18 -11.21 20.99
CA ILE A 76 6.92 -10.92 22.23
C ILE A 76 8.04 -11.94 22.37
N ASP A 77 9.24 -11.44 22.62
CA ASP A 77 10.41 -12.27 22.86
C ASP A 77 11.13 -11.85 24.15
N GLY A 78 11.71 -12.83 24.84
CA GLY A 78 12.47 -12.60 26.06
C GLY A 78 11.64 -12.04 27.22
N GLU A 79 10.35 -12.38 27.32
CA GLU A 79 9.45 -11.91 28.37
C GLU A 79 9.94 -12.29 29.78
N GLN A 80 10.08 -11.32 30.66
CA GLN A 80 10.42 -11.48 32.06
C GLN A 80 9.47 -10.64 32.92
N THR A 81 8.93 -11.25 33.94
CA THR A 81 7.96 -10.62 34.83
C THR A 81 8.35 -10.84 36.31
N SER A 82 8.28 -9.79 37.11
CA SER A 82 8.35 -9.86 38.57
C SER A 82 7.04 -9.34 39.18
N ASP A 83 6.95 -9.21 40.48
CA ASP A 83 5.75 -8.69 41.16
C ASP A 83 5.37 -7.26 40.70
N THR A 84 6.36 -6.46 40.33
CA THR A 84 6.19 -5.04 39.99
C THR A 84 6.81 -4.63 38.64
N SER A 85 7.50 -5.52 37.96
CA SER A 85 8.20 -5.17 36.70
C SER A 85 7.84 -6.10 35.58
N TYR A 86 7.96 -5.56 34.36
CA TYR A 86 7.80 -6.26 33.11
C TYR A 86 8.90 -5.85 32.12
N SER A 87 9.58 -6.81 31.53
CA SER A 87 10.53 -6.55 30.45
C SER A 87 10.37 -7.55 29.32
N ALA A 88 10.52 -7.10 28.07
CA ALA A 88 10.43 -7.91 26.86
C ALA A 88 10.98 -7.16 25.66
N ASN A 89 11.23 -7.88 24.57
CA ASN A 89 11.33 -7.31 23.23
C ASN A 89 9.97 -7.46 22.54
N ILE A 90 9.32 -6.33 22.25
CA ILE A 90 8.01 -6.32 21.62
C ILE A 90 8.18 -5.93 20.14
N THR A 91 7.76 -6.83 19.26
CA THR A 91 7.71 -6.58 17.82
C THR A 91 6.25 -6.39 17.42
N MET A 92 5.97 -5.33 16.67
CA MET A 92 4.63 -5.07 16.14
C MET A 92 4.70 -4.75 14.65
N THR A 93 3.68 -5.18 13.92
CA THR A 93 3.48 -4.87 12.50
C THR A 93 2.23 -4.00 12.38
N LEU A 94 2.33 -2.90 11.64
CA LEU A 94 1.20 -2.00 11.42
C LEU A 94 0.31 -2.50 10.26
N ASN A 95 -0.99 -2.30 10.42
CA ASN A 95 -1.96 -2.41 9.35
C ASN A 95 -1.87 -1.16 8.46
N VAL A 96 -1.22 -1.27 7.30
CA VAL A 96 -0.96 -0.13 6.40
C VAL A 96 -2.24 0.59 5.96
N PRO A 97 -3.32 -0.11 5.52
CA PRO A 97 -4.61 0.52 5.23
C PRO A 97 -5.20 1.33 6.39
N ALA A 98 -5.27 0.73 7.58
CA ALA A 98 -5.81 1.40 8.78
C ALA A 98 -4.94 2.60 9.19
N THR A 99 -3.61 2.46 9.09
CA THR A 99 -2.67 3.56 9.37
C THR A 99 -2.86 4.73 8.41
N ARG A 100 -3.05 4.46 7.12
CA ARG A 100 -3.33 5.51 6.14
C ARG A 100 -4.65 6.21 6.44
N GLU A 101 -5.70 5.46 6.72
CA GLU A 101 -7.00 6.03 7.06
C GLU A 101 -6.92 6.93 8.30
N TRP A 102 -6.21 6.49 9.34
CA TRP A 102 -5.97 7.27 10.55
C TRP A 102 -5.23 8.58 10.27
N LEU A 103 -4.19 8.57 9.43
CA LEU A 103 -3.47 9.78 9.02
C LEU A 103 -4.36 10.75 8.23
N VAL A 104 -5.19 10.23 7.31
CA VAL A 104 -6.13 11.04 6.52
C VAL A 104 -7.21 11.65 7.40
N GLN A 105 -7.80 10.89 8.33
CA GLN A 105 -8.81 11.37 9.28
C GLN A 105 -8.29 12.50 10.17
N ASN A 106 -7.00 12.49 10.48
CA ASN A 106 -6.34 13.53 11.25
C ASN A 106 -5.74 14.65 10.38
N ASN A 107 -6.03 14.67 9.07
CA ASN A 107 -5.53 15.66 8.11
C ASN A 107 -4.00 15.75 8.06
N VAL A 108 -3.30 14.65 8.28
CA VAL A 108 -1.84 14.59 8.24
C VAL A 108 -1.37 14.22 6.84
N PRO A 109 -0.58 15.09 6.17
CA PRO A 109 0.07 14.75 4.92
C PRO A 109 1.00 13.55 5.10
N ASN A 110 0.87 12.55 4.22
CA ASN A 110 1.72 11.36 4.28
C ASN A 110 2.13 10.90 2.88
N TRP A 111 3.27 10.22 2.80
CA TRP A 111 3.83 9.64 1.58
C TRP A 111 3.81 8.10 1.62
N LEU A 112 2.91 7.51 2.43
CA LEU A 112 2.73 6.06 2.47
C LEU A 112 2.40 5.56 1.06
N PRO A 113 3.15 4.58 0.54
CA PRO A 113 2.83 3.95 -0.73
C PRO A 113 1.40 3.42 -0.73
N ASP A 114 0.66 3.71 -1.77
CA ASP A 114 -0.70 3.24 -1.92
C ASP A 114 -0.67 1.81 -2.46
N GLU A 115 -0.79 0.83 -1.57
CA GLU A 115 -0.85 -0.59 -1.94
C GLU A 115 -2.12 -0.92 -2.74
N THR A 116 -3.13 -0.06 -2.69
CA THR A 116 -4.33 -0.19 -3.54
C THR A 116 -4.09 0.33 -4.95
N LYS A 117 -3.03 1.10 -5.19
CA LYS A 117 -2.54 1.36 -6.54
C LYS A 117 -1.89 0.08 -7.04
N GLN A 118 -2.69 -0.78 -7.64
CA GLN A 118 -2.18 -1.85 -8.48
C GLN A 118 -1.11 -1.23 -9.39
N ASP A 119 0.07 -1.85 -9.45
CA ASP A 119 1.06 -1.46 -10.43
C ASP A 119 0.36 -1.39 -11.79
N VAL A 120 0.36 -0.21 -12.39
CA VAL A 120 -0.31 0.04 -13.66
C VAL A 120 0.72 0.27 -14.74
N PHE A 121 0.41 -0.14 -15.94
CA PHE A 121 1.18 0.22 -17.11
C PHE A 121 0.39 1.14 -18.04
N SER A 122 1.09 2.04 -18.67
CA SER A 122 0.50 3.01 -19.58
C SER A 122 0.19 2.38 -20.93
N VAL A 123 -0.99 2.66 -21.44
CA VAL A 123 -1.44 2.25 -22.78
C VAL A 123 -1.80 3.48 -23.59
N ILE A 124 -1.28 3.55 -24.82
CA ILE A 124 -1.67 4.56 -25.80
C ILE A 124 -2.32 3.85 -26.97
N VAL A 125 -3.60 4.12 -27.19
CA VAL A 125 -4.33 3.61 -28.36
C VAL A 125 -4.37 4.66 -29.45
N SER A 126 -4.09 4.24 -30.68
CA SER A 126 -4.30 5.04 -31.90
C SER A 126 -5.44 4.42 -32.71
N MET A 127 -6.49 5.18 -32.97
CA MET A 127 -7.73 4.70 -33.58
C MET A 127 -7.95 5.31 -34.94
N SER A 128 -8.15 4.48 -35.95
CA SER A 128 -8.56 4.91 -37.33
C SER A 128 -10.05 5.32 -37.33
N ASP A 129 -10.91 4.49 -36.74
CA ASP A 129 -12.32 4.78 -36.48
C ASP A 129 -12.53 4.97 -34.97
N LYS A 130 -12.68 6.23 -34.54
CA LYS A 130 -12.67 6.59 -33.11
C LYS A 130 -13.78 5.93 -32.31
N LEU A 131 -15.01 5.95 -32.85
CA LEU A 131 -16.19 5.47 -32.11
C LEU A 131 -16.24 3.95 -32.07
N ASN A 132 -16.08 3.31 -33.22
CA ASN A 132 -16.15 1.86 -33.29
C ASN A 132 -14.96 1.19 -32.58
N ASN A 133 -13.76 1.70 -32.81
CA ASN A 133 -12.55 1.14 -32.18
C ASN A 133 -12.57 1.35 -30.67
N TRP A 134 -13.07 2.51 -30.19
CA TRP A 134 -13.20 2.74 -28.75
C TRP A 134 -14.26 1.86 -28.11
N ALA A 135 -15.41 1.69 -28.76
CA ALA A 135 -16.47 0.80 -28.29
C ALA A 135 -15.98 -0.66 -28.22
N GLU A 136 -15.30 -1.12 -29.24
CA GLU A 136 -14.71 -2.46 -29.28
C GLU A 136 -13.65 -2.67 -28.17
N LEU A 137 -12.73 -1.71 -28.01
CA LEU A 137 -11.71 -1.77 -26.96
C LEU A 137 -12.34 -1.85 -25.55
N ASN A 138 -13.39 -1.06 -25.32
CA ASN A 138 -14.14 -1.13 -24.04
C ASN A 138 -14.90 -2.46 -23.87
N ALA A 139 -15.33 -3.08 -24.95
CA ALA A 139 -15.96 -4.41 -24.89
C ALA A 139 -14.91 -5.47 -24.50
N ILE A 140 -13.74 -5.44 -25.13
CA ILE A 140 -12.61 -6.31 -24.80
C ILE A 140 -12.23 -6.16 -23.33
N ALA A 141 -12.03 -4.92 -22.87
CA ALA A 141 -11.67 -4.64 -21.50
C ALA A 141 -12.69 -5.16 -20.49
N ARG A 142 -14.00 -4.96 -20.74
CA ARG A 142 -15.07 -5.48 -19.90
C ARG A 142 -15.10 -7.00 -19.83
N ASN A 143 -14.87 -7.68 -20.95
CA ASN A 143 -14.83 -9.14 -20.99
C ASN A 143 -13.66 -9.68 -20.13
N GLU A 144 -12.53 -9.00 -20.15
CA GLU A 144 -11.34 -9.34 -19.35
C GLU A 144 -11.39 -8.76 -17.92
N LYS A 145 -12.51 -8.12 -17.52
CA LYS A 145 -12.66 -7.45 -16.23
C LYS A 145 -11.59 -6.39 -15.96
N ILE A 146 -11.17 -5.71 -17.01
CA ILE A 146 -10.19 -4.62 -16.95
C ILE A 146 -10.94 -3.29 -16.86
N ASP A 147 -10.66 -2.54 -15.81
CA ASP A 147 -11.17 -1.18 -15.67
C ASP A 147 -10.22 -0.21 -16.40
N ILE A 148 -10.74 0.47 -17.44
CA ILE A 148 -9.98 1.43 -18.23
C ILE A 148 -10.06 2.80 -17.56
N ASN A 149 -8.96 3.22 -16.92
CA ASN A 149 -8.85 4.56 -16.36
C ASN A 149 -8.25 5.53 -17.37
N THR A 150 -9.13 6.22 -18.12
CA THR A 150 -8.71 7.18 -19.15
C THR A 150 -8.07 8.41 -18.49
N LYS A 151 -6.83 8.73 -18.87
CA LYS A 151 -6.08 9.88 -18.36
C LYS A 151 -6.27 11.12 -19.25
N PHE A 152 -6.11 10.97 -20.55
CA PHE A 152 -6.35 12.06 -21.51
C PHE A 152 -6.63 11.53 -22.91
N MET A 153 -7.23 12.39 -23.73
CA MET A 153 -7.51 12.14 -25.15
C MET A 153 -6.94 13.30 -25.97
N TYR A 154 -6.25 12.96 -27.04
CA TYR A 154 -5.73 13.95 -27.99
C TYR A 154 -5.82 13.45 -29.44
N GLY A 155 -6.58 14.15 -30.25
CA GLY A 155 -6.79 13.78 -31.65
C GLY A 155 -7.46 12.41 -31.80
N ASN A 156 -6.74 11.45 -32.35
CA ASN A 156 -7.16 10.05 -32.48
C ASN A 156 -6.48 9.11 -31.49
N LYS A 157 -5.83 9.67 -30.48
CA LYS A 157 -5.12 8.91 -29.43
C LYS A 157 -5.82 9.05 -28.10
N VAL A 158 -5.90 7.94 -27.35
CA VAL A 158 -6.35 7.90 -25.97
C VAL A 158 -5.24 7.28 -25.14
N HIS A 159 -4.94 7.91 -24.01
CA HIS A 159 -4.04 7.38 -23.00
C HIS A 159 -4.84 6.91 -21.80
N PHE A 160 -4.60 5.68 -21.38
CA PHE A 160 -5.20 5.07 -20.20
C PHE A 160 -4.22 4.14 -19.50
N GLU A 161 -4.58 3.70 -18.31
CA GLU A 161 -3.79 2.79 -17.51
C GLU A 161 -4.53 1.47 -17.31
N VAL A 162 -3.76 0.38 -17.24
CA VAL A 162 -4.24 -0.98 -16.98
C VAL A 162 -3.38 -1.61 -15.90
N PRO A 163 -3.95 -2.40 -14.98
CA PRO A 163 -3.18 -3.13 -13.97
C PRO A 163 -2.15 -4.07 -14.60
N VAL A 164 -0.91 -4.03 -14.10
CA VAL A 164 0.21 -4.88 -14.61
C VAL A 164 -0.15 -6.35 -14.56
N ALA A 165 -0.87 -6.80 -13.53
CA ALA A 165 -1.32 -8.18 -13.39
C ALA A 165 -2.22 -8.66 -14.54
N LEU A 166 -2.95 -7.75 -15.21
CA LEU A 166 -3.86 -8.04 -16.32
C LEU A 166 -3.22 -7.85 -17.70
N ARG A 167 -1.95 -7.44 -17.76
CA ARG A 167 -1.26 -7.13 -19.00
C ARG A 167 -1.25 -8.31 -19.98
N GLY A 168 -0.98 -9.53 -19.50
CA GLY A 168 -0.96 -10.73 -20.31
C GLY A 168 -2.32 -11.00 -20.96
N ASN A 169 -3.38 -11.04 -20.17
CA ASN A 169 -4.73 -11.27 -20.65
C ASN A 169 -5.16 -10.18 -21.64
N PHE A 170 -4.86 -8.93 -21.33
CA PHE A 170 -5.19 -7.80 -22.18
C PHE A 170 -4.52 -7.89 -23.57
N THR A 171 -3.22 -8.21 -23.63
CA THR A 171 -2.49 -8.33 -24.89
C THR A 171 -2.96 -9.53 -25.73
N ILE A 172 -3.32 -10.65 -25.10
CA ILE A 172 -3.91 -11.81 -25.77
C ILE A 172 -5.26 -11.43 -26.37
N ALA A 173 -6.16 -10.84 -25.59
CA ALA A 173 -7.49 -10.43 -26.04
C ALA A 173 -7.42 -9.38 -27.16
N LEU A 174 -6.48 -8.44 -27.12
CA LEU A 174 -6.25 -7.49 -28.20
C LEU A 174 -5.88 -8.21 -29.50
N ASN A 175 -4.95 -9.15 -29.44
CA ASN A 175 -4.49 -9.90 -30.61
C ASN A 175 -5.61 -10.75 -31.24
N GLU A 176 -6.40 -11.42 -30.40
CA GLU A 176 -7.57 -12.23 -30.84
C GLU A 176 -8.64 -11.39 -31.54
N ASN A 177 -8.77 -10.10 -31.19
CA ASN A 177 -9.69 -9.16 -31.81
C ASN A 177 -9.05 -8.33 -32.92
N GLY A 178 -7.86 -8.73 -33.43
CA GLY A 178 -7.20 -8.12 -34.56
C GLY A 178 -6.52 -6.77 -34.29
N TRP A 179 -6.34 -6.43 -32.99
CA TRP A 179 -5.54 -5.28 -32.62
C TRP A 179 -4.04 -5.60 -32.70
N ARG A 180 -3.27 -4.64 -33.15
CA ARG A 180 -1.81 -4.71 -33.13
C ARG A 180 -1.26 -3.90 -31.97
N PHE A 181 -0.12 -4.33 -31.45
CA PHE A 181 0.53 -3.61 -30.35
C PHE A 181 2.05 -3.67 -30.46
N SER A 182 2.71 -2.71 -29.83
CA SER A 182 4.14 -2.72 -29.58
C SER A 182 4.40 -2.21 -28.16
N ASP A 183 5.38 -2.81 -27.50
CA ASP A 183 5.85 -2.40 -26.21
C ASP A 183 7.19 -1.69 -26.38
N LYS A 184 7.24 -0.43 -25.98
CA LYS A 184 8.45 0.36 -26.03
C LYS A 184 8.46 1.34 -24.87
N ASP A 185 9.59 1.39 -24.16
CA ASP A 185 9.83 2.31 -23.02
C ASP A 185 8.77 2.18 -21.90
N GLY A 186 8.28 0.94 -21.66
CA GLY A 186 7.25 0.68 -20.64
C GLY A 186 5.84 1.13 -21.02
N ILE A 187 5.63 1.58 -22.24
CA ILE A 187 4.34 2.01 -22.78
C ILE A 187 3.85 1.03 -23.83
N LEU A 188 2.67 0.45 -23.62
CA LEU A 188 2.00 -0.38 -24.60
C LEU A 188 1.28 0.52 -25.63
N ARG A 189 1.74 0.51 -26.87
CA ARG A 189 1.07 1.21 -27.97
C ARG A 189 0.23 0.23 -28.74
N ILE A 190 -1.06 0.53 -28.90
CA ILE A 190 -2.02 -0.33 -29.59
C ILE A 190 -2.70 0.45 -30.73
N TRP A 191 -3.02 -0.25 -31.81
CA TRP A 191 -3.71 0.35 -32.95
C TRP A 191 -4.52 -0.68 -33.75
N LYS A 192 -5.48 -0.16 -34.49
CA LYS A 192 -6.32 -0.91 -35.41
C LYS A 192 -6.65 -0.08 -36.64
#